data_d846144f3b14e664087c17dc41d25750
#
_entry.id   d846144f3b14e664087c17dc41d25750
#
_cell.length_a   1.000
_cell.length_b   1.000
_cell.length_c   1.000
_cell.angle_alpha   90.00
_cell.angle_beta   90.00
_cell.angle_gamma   90.00
#
_symmetry.space_group_name_H-M   'P 1'
#
loop_
_entity.id
_entity.type
_entity.pdbx_description
1 polymer ?
#
loop_
_entity_poly.entity_id
_entity_poly.type
_entity_poly.pdbx_seq_one_letter_code
_entity_poly.pdbx_strand_id
1 'polypeptide(L)'
;YGKDSFQPITTPEEGEVYMLKPMNCPHHCAIYKNSPKSYKDLPFRCAEFGTVYRYEQSGELHGLTRVRSFTQDDAHIFCRQDQVKQEFIRVMEIINIIFKALNFENYEAQISLRDPNNHEKYVGSDEIWEHAENAIREACKEMNLPAREETGEAAFYGPKLDFMVKDALGRRWQLGTIQVDYNLPERFELEYTGEDNQKHRPVMIHRAPFGSMERFVAVLIEHTAGKFPLWLTPDQAVVLPI
;
A
#
# COMPACT_ATOMS: atom_id res chain seq x y z
N TYR A 1 9.51 10.89 6.34
CA TYR A 1 8.51 11.86 5.80
C TYR A 1 8.89 13.33 5.96
N GLY A 2 9.88 13.70 6.78
CA GLY A 2 10.47 15.02 6.82
C GLY A 2 9.56 16.20 6.44
N LYS A 3 9.71 16.68 5.22
CA LYS A 3 8.96 17.85 4.70
C LYS A 3 7.45 17.61 4.52
N ASP A 4 7.05 16.35 4.38
CA ASP A 4 5.64 15.97 4.16
C ASP A 4 4.90 15.66 5.47
N SER A 5 5.54 15.89 6.62
CA SER A 5 4.92 15.77 7.93
C SER A 5 4.44 17.13 8.43
N PHE A 6 3.28 17.14 9.10
CA PHE A 6 2.86 18.30 9.87
C PHE A 6 3.83 18.52 11.03
N GLN A 7 3.97 19.77 11.46
CA GLN A 7 4.78 20.11 12.62
C GLN A 7 4.19 19.44 13.88
N PRO A 8 5.03 19.03 14.82
CA PRO A 8 4.58 18.50 16.10
C PRO A 8 3.68 19.50 16.84
N ILE A 9 2.71 18.97 17.57
CA ILE A 9 1.75 19.73 18.37
C ILE A 9 2.20 19.60 19.83
N THR A 10 2.49 20.73 20.47
CA THR A 10 2.80 20.79 21.91
C THR A 10 1.51 21.02 22.72
N THR A 11 1.45 20.45 23.92
CA THR A 11 0.37 20.67 24.88
C THR A 11 0.80 21.63 25.97
N PRO A 12 -0.12 22.09 26.85
CA PRO A 12 0.27 22.86 28.05
C PRO A 12 1.16 22.09 29.05
N GLU A 13 1.20 20.76 28.94
CA GLU A 13 2.06 19.95 29.80
C GLU A 13 3.49 19.90 29.22
N GLU A 14 4.46 20.21 30.10
CA GLU A 14 5.87 20.25 29.72
C GLU A 14 6.38 18.86 29.29
N GLY A 15 7.02 18.81 28.11
CA GLY A 15 7.58 17.56 27.53
C GLY A 15 6.59 16.70 26.78
N GLU A 16 5.32 17.05 26.75
CA GLU A 16 4.31 16.32 25.97
C GLU A 16 4.21 16.86 24.54
N VAL A 17 4.45 15.98 23.57
CA VAL A 17 4.44 16.31 22.13
C VAL A 17 3.66 15.26 21.37
N TYR A 18 2.73 15.70 20.54
CA TYR A 18 1.96 14.86 19.62
C TYR A 18 2.35 15.11 18.18
N MET A 19 2.14 14.11 17.33
CA MET A 19 2.37 14.20 15.91
C MET A 19 1.21 13.58 15.14
N LEU A 20 0.74 14.26 14.11
CA LEU A 20 -0.20 13.66 13.16
C LEU A 20 0.52 12.57 12.36
N LYS A 21 0.02 11.34 12.43
CA LYS A 21 0.69 10.20 11.77
C LYS A 21 0.62 10.33 10.22
N PRO A 22 1.75 10.28 9.51
CA PRO A 22 1.76 10.32 8.05
C PRO A 22 1.58 8.93 7.41
N MET A 23 1.65 7.85 8.23
CA MET A 23 1.55 6.45 7.81
C MET A 23 1.11 5.55 8.98
N ASN A 24 0.57 4.37 8.66
CA ASN A 24 0.12 3.38 9.65
C ASN A 24 1.16 2.30 9.94
N CYS A 25 2.12 2.07 9.04
CA CYS A 25 3.09 0.98 9.13
C CYS A 25 3.88 0.90 10.45
N PRO A 26 4.33 2.01 11.08
CA PRO A 26 5.02 1.93 12.37
C PRO A 26 4.15 1.32 13.49
N HIS A 27 2.84 1.58 13.47
CA HIS A 27 1.92 1.01 14.46
C HIS A 27 1.77 -0.50 14.28
N HIS A 28 1.65 -0.98 13.03
CA HIS A 28 1.60 -2.42 12.74
C HIS A 28 2.91 -3.13 13.09
N CYS A 29 4.06 -2.47 12.90
CA CYS A 29 5.34 -2.98 13.39
C CYS A 29 5.35 -3.12 14.91
N ALA A 30 4.82 -2.14 15.65
CA ALA A 30 4.71 -2.19 17.10
C ALA A 30 3.75 -3.31 17.57
N ILE A 31 2.62 -3.50 16.87
CA ILE A 31 1.69 -4.60 17.14
C ILE A 31 2.37 -5.95 16.93
N TYR A 32 3.10 -6.11 15.82
CA TYR A 32 3.86 -7.34 15.56
C TYR A 32 4.88 -7.61 16.68
N LYS A 33 5.65 -6.60 17.06
CA LYS A 33 6.72 -6.67 18.08
C LYS A 33 6.20 -6.95 19.49
N ASN A 34 4.94 -6.64 19.77
CA ASN A 34 4.36 -6.74 21.12
C ASN A 34 4.29 -8.18 21.67
N SER A 35 4.43 -9.20 20.84
CA SER A 35 4.46 -10.61 21.27
C SER A 35 5.46 -11.42 20.45
N PRO A 36 6.15 -12.39 21.08
CA PRO A 36 7.05 -13.31 20.37
C PRO A 36 6.32 -14.01 19.22
N LYS A 37 7.02 -14.19 18.11
CA LYS A 37 6.53 -14.90 16.94
C LYS A 37 7.44 -16.08 16.61
N SER A 38 6.85 -17.15 16.10
CA SER A 38 7.54 -18.29 15.50
C SER A 38 7.25 -18.37 13.99
N TYR A 39 7.98 -19.16 13.28
CA TYR A 39 7.71 -19.42 11.86
C TYR A 39 6.30 -19.96 11.58
N LYS A 40 5.63 -20.57 12.59
CA LYS A 40 4.25 -21.08 12.50
C LYS A 40 3.21 -19.98 12.55
N ASP A 41 3.56 -18.83 13.13
CA ASP A 41 2.67 -17.67 13.23
C ASP A 41 2.70 -16.78 11.97
N LEU A 42 3.60 -17.12 11.01
CA LEU A 42 3.74 -16.39 9.77
C LEU A 42 3.04 -17.11 8.60
N PRO A 43 2.39 -16.37 7.71
CA PRO A 43 2.34 -14.91 7.63
C PRO A 43 1.38 -14.29 8.65
N PHE A 44 1.84 -13.24 9.34
CA PHE A 44 1.01 -12.43 10.24
C PHE A 44 0.50 -11.21 9.47
N ARG A 45 -0.82 -10.97 9.52
CA ARG A 45 -1.48 -9.92 8.73
C ARG A 45 -2.25 -8.97 9.62
N CYS A 46 -1.98 -7.66 9.49
CA CYS A 46 -2.72 -6.59 10.12
C CYS A 46 -3.39 -5.73 9.06
N ALA A 47 -4.64 -5.31 9.27
CA ALA A 47 -5.36 -4.42 8.37
C ALA A 47 -6.20 -3.42 9.14
N GLU A 48 -6.30 -2.20 8.63
CA GLU A 48 -7.15 -1.15 9.16
C GLU A 48 -7.64 -0.21 8.05
N PHE A 49 -8.75 0.48 8.27
CA PHE A 49 -9.01 1.73 7.57
C PHE A 49 -8.41 2.85 8.42
N GLY A 50 -7.18 3.22 8.09
CA GLY A 50 -6.36 4.12 8.89
C GLY A 50 -6.29 5.51 8.30
N THR A 51 -6.70 6.54 9.06
CA THR A 51 -6.54 7.92 8.66
C THR A 51 -5.09 8.36 8.86
N VAL A 52 -4.51 8.94 7.81
CA VAL A 52 -3.16 9.49 7.80
C VAL A 52 -3.16 10.94 7.34
N TYR A 53 -2.11 11.68 7.72
CA TYR A 53 -2.00 13.12 7.49
C TYR A 53 -0.66 13.41 6.83
N ARG A 54 -0.70 14.05 5.66
CA ARG A 54 0.50 14.45 4.92
C ARG A 54 0.42 15.91 4.55
N TYR A 55 1.51 16.62 4.77
CA TYR A 55 1.60 18.03 4.41
C TYR A 55 1.91 18.16 2.91
N GLU A 56 0.89 17.84 2.09
CA GLU A 56 0.95 18.06 0.64
C GLU A 56 1.06 19.57 0.36
N GLN A 57 1.88 19.94 -0.62
CA GLN A 57 2.04 21.33 -1.00
C GLN A 57 0.71 21.90 -1.55
N SER A 58 0.47 23.19 -1.31
CA SER A 58 -0.81 23.82 -1.69
C SER A 58 -1.12 23.68 -3.19
N GLY A 59 -0.11 23.75 -4.06
CA GLY A 59 -0.28 23.60 -5.51
C GLY A 59 -0.55 22.16 -5.98
N GLU A 60 -0.40 21.16 -5.11
CA GLU A 60 -0.65 19.76 -5.41
C GLU A 60 -2.06 19.30 -5.02
N LEU A 61 -2.76 20.08 -4.19
CA LEU A 61 -4.10 19.72 -3.72
C LEU A 61 -5.10 19.76 -4.88
N HIS A 62 -5.91 18.69 -4.98
CA HIS A 62 -6.86 18.55 -6.07
C HIS A 62 -8.12 17.76 -5.66
N GLY A 63 -9.20 18.47 -5.29
CA GLY A 63 -10.48 17.87 -4.88
C GLY A 63 -10.29 16.73 -3.88
N LEU A 64 -10.91 15.59 -4.11
CA LEU A 64 -10.73 14.38 -3.30
C LEU A 64 -9.53 13.53 -3.74
N THR A 65 -8.93 13.81 -4.89
CA THR A 65 -7.85 12.98 -5.44
C THR A 65 -6.50 13.23 -4.79
N ARG A 66 -6.27 14.45 -4.22
CA ARG A 66 -5.08 14.76 -3.44
C ARG A 66 -5.41 15.71 -2.29
N VAL A 67 -5.41 15.18 -1.10
CA VAL A 67 -5.80 15.84 0.15
C VAL A 67 -4.75 15.65 1.24
N ARG A 68 -4.81 16.45 2.29
CA ARG A 68 -3.87 16.40 3.43
C ARG A 68 -4.26 15.41 4.52
N SER A 69 -5.52 15.01 4.55
CA SER A 69 -6.06 13.99 5.46
C SER A 69 -6.85 12.99 4.65
N PHE A 70 -6.50 11.73 4.71
CA PHE A 70 -7.18 10.68 3.96
C PHE A 70 -7.14 9.34 4.68
N THR A 71 -8.09 8.50 4.34
CA THR A 71 -8.21 7.16 4.89
C THR A 71 -7.64 6.14 3.91
N GLN A 72 -6.71 5.32 4.38
CA GLN A 72 -6.19 4.19 3.61
C GLN A 72 -6.81 2.88 4.07
N ASP A 73 -7.11 1.99 3.14
CA ASP A 73 -7.38 0.57 3.39
C ASP A 73 -6.05 -0.18 3.56
N ASP A 74 -5.35 0.17 4.59
CA ASP A 74 -3.95 -0.17 4.80
C ASP A 74 -3.79 -1.52 5.47
N ALA A 75 -2.92 -2.36 4.93
CA ALA A 75 -2.56 -3.61 5.57
C ALA A 75 -1.08 -3.93 5.39
N HIS A 76 -0.55 -4.62 6.39
CA HIS A 76 0.83 -5.05 6.44
C HIS A 76 0.89 -6.54 6.72
N ILE A 77 1.66 -7.24 5.90
CA ILE A 77 1.87 -8.68 5.99
C ILE A 77 3.32 -8.88 6.39
N PHE A 78 3.53 -9.56 7.50
CA PHE A 78 4.86 -9.96 7.95
C PHE A 78 5.00 -11.46 7.65
N CYS A 79 5.95 -11.80 6.79
CA CYS A 79 6.09 -13.16 6.29
C CYS A 79 7.55 -13.60 6.19
N ARG A 80 7.79 -14.88 5.98
CA ARG A 80 9.12 -15.39 5.63
C ARG A 80 9.42 -15.10 4.18
N GLN A 81 10.70 -15.14 3.81
CA GLN A 81 11.16 -14.90 2.43
C GLN A 81 10.50 -15.84 1.42
N ASP A 82 10.35 -17.11 1.77
CA ASP A 82 9.70 -18.13 0.92
C ASP A 82 8.20 -17.93 0.72
N GLN A 83 7.55 -17.11 1.55
CA GLN A 83 6.12 -16.79 1.48
C GLN A 83 5.82 -15.53 0.66
N VAL A 84 6.81 -14.69 0.36
CA VAL A 84 6.61 -13.37 -0.28
C VAL A 84 5.81 -13.47 -1.57
N LYS A 85 6.19 -14.34 -2.49
CA LYS A 85 5.51 -14.52 -3.77
C LYS A 85 4.04 -14.90 -3.58
N GLN A 86 3.75 -15.87 -2.70
CA GLN A 86 2.39 -16.34 -2.49
C GLN A 86 1.50 -15.27 -1.83
N GLU A 87 2.05 -14.52 -0.88
CA GLU A 87 1.31 -13.41 -0.27
C GLU A 87 1.06 -12.28 -1.26
N PHE A 88 2.02 -12.03 -2.15
CA PHE A 88 1.87 -11.05 -3.22
C PHE A 88 0.73 -11.43 -4.18
N ILE A 89 0.66 -12.70 -4.61
CA ILE A 89 -0.42 -13.24 -5.45
C ILE A 89 -1.78 -13.07 -4.77
N ARG A 90 -1.89 -13.39 -3.47
CA ARG A 90 -3.14 -13.23 -2.72
C ARG A 90 -3.64 -11.78 -2.68
N VAL A 91 -2.72 -10.82 -2.57
CA VAL A 91 -3.09 -9.40 -2.62
C VAL A 91 -3.56 -9.02 -4.02
N MET A 92 -2.90 -9.50 -5.07
CA MET A 92 -3.35 -9.29 -6.46
C MET A 92 -4.76 -9.87 -6.69
N GLU A 93 -5.08 -11.04 -6.13
CA GLU A 93 -6.42 -11.63 -6.18
C GLU A 93 -7.48 -10.71 -5.56
N ILE A 94 -7.16 -10.12 -4.38
CA ILE A 94 -8.07 -9.16 -3.71
C ILE A 94 -8.32 -7.94 -4.60
N ILE A 95 -7.26 -7.36 -5.19
CA ILE A 95 -7.39 -6.22 -6.10
C ILE A 95 -8.25 -6.58 -7.31
N ASN A 96 -8.05 -7.76 -7.89
CA ASN A 96 -8.84 -8.24 -9.03
C ASN A 96 -10.33 -8.41 -8.66
N ILE A 97 -10.65 -8.90 -7.47
CA ILE A 97 -12.03 -9.01 -6.99
C ILE A 97 -12.67 -7.63 -6.91
N ILE A 98 -11.98 -6.64 -6.34
CA ILE A 98 -12.46 -5.27 -6.20
C ILE A 98 -12.68 -4.63 -7.58
N PHE A 99 -11.71 -4.71 -8.47
CA PHE A 99 -11.79 -4.09 -9.79
C PHE A 99 -12.91 -4.70 -10.64
N LYS A 100 -13.07 -6.03 -10.60
CA LYS A 100 -14.19 -6.72 -11.25
C LYS A 100 -15.55 -6.31 -10.69
N ALA A 101 -15.69 -6.21 -9.36
CA ALA A 101 -16.95 -5.83 -8.72
C ALA A 101 -17.40 -4.40 -9.10
N LEU A 102 -16.46 -3.55 -9.49
CA LEU A 102 -16.68 -2.14 -9.85
C LEU A 102 -16.53 -1.86 -11.34
N ASN A 103 -16.36 -2.92 -12.16
CA ASN A 103 -16.16 -2.81 -13.62
C ASN A 103 -14.96 -1.92 -14.01
N PHE A 104 -13.89 -1.91 -13.22
CA PHE A 104 -12.63 -1.30 -13.60
C PHE A 104 -11.87 -2.25 -14.54
N GLU A 105 -12.22 -2.23 -15.84
CA GLU A 105 -11.60 -3.10 -16.84
C GLU A 105 -10.31 -2.51 -17.43
N ASN A 106 -10.16 -1.18 -17.39
CA ASN A 106 -9.07 -0.44 -18.02
C ASN A 106 -8.04 0.02 -17.00
N TYR A 107 -7.40 -0.90 -16.30
CA TYR A 107 -6.26 -0.58 -15.45
C TYR A 107 -4.95 -1.07 -16.09
N GLU A 108 -3.87 -0.38 -15.75
CA GLU A 108 -2.51 -0.74 -16.14
C GLU A 108 -1.74 -1.10 -14.87
N ALA A 109 -1.06 -2.25 -14.89
CA ALA A 109 -0.14 -2.60 -13.83
C ALA A 109 1.26 -2.05 -14.15
N GLN A 110 1.93 -1.48 -13.14
CA GLN A 110 3.27 -0.92 -13.26
C GLN A 110 4.17 -1.50 -12.18
N ILE A 111 5.23 -2.19 -12.57
CA ILE A 111 6.30 -2.62 -11.67
C ILE A 111 7.31 -1.48 -11.59
N SER A 112 7.42 -0.89 -10.41
CA SER A 112 8.39 0.18 -10.15
C SER A 112 9.66 -0.42 -9.56
N LEU A 113 10.74 -0.34 -10.32
CA LEU A 113 12.05 -0.93 -10.04
C LEU A 113 13.03 0.11 -9.54
N ARG A 114 14.10 -0.33 -8.88
CA ARG A 114 15.22 0.55 -8.52
C ARG A 114 15.94 1.09 -9.76
N ASP A 115 16.62 2.22 -9.59
CA ASP A 115 17.55 2.74 -10.59
C ASP A 115 18.91 2.03 -10.44
N PRO A 116 19.36 1.24 -11.43
CA PRO A 116 20.62 0.52 -11.36
C PRO A 116 21.85 1.45 -11.37
N ASN A 117 21.67 2.73 -11.71
CA ASN A 117 22.76 3.71 -11.74
C ASN A 117 22.84 4.57 -10.47
N ASN A 118 21.93 4.38 -9.52
CA ASN A 118 21.84 5.18 -8.29
C ASN A 118 21.57 4.31 -7.06
N HIS A 119 22.52 3.42 -6.73
CA HIS A 119 22.38 2.48 -5.60
C HIS A 119 22.28 3.18 -4.25
N GLU A 120 22.86 4.37 -4.08
CA GLU A 120 22.85 5.13 -2.82
C GLU A 120 21.44 5.58 -2.40
N LYS A 121 20.52 5.66 -3.36
CA LYS A 121 19.11 6.01 -3.10
C LYS A 121 18.37 4.90 -2.36
N TYR A 122 18.83 3.67 -2.43
CA TYR A 122 18.08 2.48 -2.02
C TYR A 122 18.71 1.78 -0.82
N VAL A 123 17.87 1.32 0.10
CA VAL A 123 18.29 0.62 1.33
C VAL A 123 18.29 -0.88 1.09
N GLY A 124 19.30 -1.58 1.58
CA GLY A 124 19.45 -3.03 1.46
C GLY A 124 20.51 -3.45 0.46
N SER A 125 20.80 -4.76 0.41
CA SER A 125 21.77 -5.32 -0.54
C SER A 125 21.14 -5.53 -1.93
N ASP A 126 22.00 -5.62 -2.95
CA ASP A 126 21.56 -5.92 -4.31
C ASP A 126 20.80 -7.24 -4.40
N GLU A 127 21.23 -8.26 -3.67
CA GLU A 127 20.58 -9.57 -3.61
C GLU A 127 19.13 -9.48 -3.11
N ILE A 128 18.89 -8.70 -2.06
CA ILE A 128 17.55 -8.45 -1.51
C ILE A 128 16.66 -7.82 -2.57
N TRP A 129 17.17 -6.81 -3.28
CA TRP A 129 16.44 -6.14 -4.35
C TRP A 129 16.12 -7.05 -5.51
N GLU A 130 17.10 -7.84 -5.98
CA GLU A 130 16.89 -8.81 -7.05
C GLU A 130 15.82 -9.84 -6.67
N HIS A 131 15.87 -10.37 -5.46
CA HIS A 131 14.83 -11.28 -4.97
C HIS A 131 13.45 -10.66 -4.95
N ALA A 132 13.33 -9.44 -4.44
CA ALA A 132 12.04 -8.74 -4.37
C ALA A 132 11.50 -8.41 -5.76
N GLU A 133 12.32 -7.85 -6.65
CA GLU A 133 11.94 -7.52 -8.02
C GLU A 133 11.54 -8.76 -8.81
N ASN A 134 12.28 -9.86 -8.68
CA ASN A 134 11.97 -11.12 -9.34
C ASN A 134 10.67 -11.74 -8.80
N ALA A 135 10.44 -11.69 -7.48
CA ALA A 135 9.20 -12.18 -6.89
C ALA A 135 7.97 -11.46 -7.45
N ILE A 136 8.06 -10.14 -7.66
CA ILE A 136 6.98 -9.35 -8.28
C ILE A 136 6.78 -9.76 -9.74
N ARG A 137 7.86 -9.86 -10.53
CA ARG A 137 7.79 -10.29 -11.94
C ARG A 137 7.15 -11.67 -12.09
N GLU A 138 7.58 -12.62 -11.25
CA GLU A 138 7.04 -13.98 -11.26
C GLU A 138 5.57 -14.02 -10.85
N ALA A 139 5.15 -13.23 -9.86
CA ALA A 139 3.77 -13.13 -9.45
C ALA A 139 2.90 -12.56 -10.59
N CYS A 140 3.34 -11.51 -11.25
CA CYS A 140 2.64 -10.94 -12.41
C CYS A 140 2.51 -11.97 -13.56
N LYS A 141 3.58 -12.71 -13.83
CA LYS A 141 3.58 -13.76 -14.86
C LYS A 141 2.60 -14.90 -14.53
N GLU A 142 2.59 -15.37 -13.29
CA GLU A 142 1.71 -16.44 -12.83
C GLU A 142 0.24 -16.03 -12.89
N MET A 143 -0.04 -14.77 -12.57
CA MET A 143 -1.39 -14.20 -12.64
C MET A 143 -1.81 -13.77 -14.06
N ASN A 144 -0.96 -13.97 -15.07
CA ASN A 144 -1.16 -13.46 -16.44
C ASN A 144 -1.49 -11.96 -16.47
N LEU A 145 -0.89 -11.19 -15.56
CA LEU A 145 -1.07 -9.74 -15.47
C LEU A 145 0.03 -9.05 -16.29
N PRO A 146 -0.30 -8.43 -17.43
CA PRO A 146 0.66 -7.63 -18.17
C PRO A 146 1.03 -6.39 -17.35
N ALA A 147 2.30 -6.26 -16.99
CA ALA A 147 2.80 -5.14 -16.22
C ALA A 147 3.93 -4.44 -16.97
N ARG A 148 3.89 -3.11 -16.97
CA ARG A 148 4.96 -2.28 -17.49
C ARG A 148 6.03 -2.11 -16.42
N GLU A 149 7.30 -2.25 -16.79
CA GLU A 149 8.41 -1.98 -15.88
C GLU A 149 8.87 -0.52 -16.01
N GLU A 150 9.02 0.16 -14.87
CA GLU A 150 9.54 1.52 -14.78
C GLU A 150 10.72 1.56 -13.82
N THR A 151 11.87 1.86 -14.36
CA THR A 151 13.13 1.96 -13.62
C THR A 151 13.26 3.32 -12.92
N GLY A 152 13.71 3.30 -11.67
CA GLY A 152 13.90 4.52 -10.87
C GLY A 152 12.65 4.97 -10.07
N GLU A 153 11.50 4.33 -10.30
CA GLU A 153 10.21 4.65 -9.66
C GLU A 153 9.95 3.87 -8.36
N ALA A 154 10.83 2.95 -7.99
CA ALA A 154 10.73 2.23 -6.71
C ALA A 154 10.88 3.20 -5.53
N ALA A 155 10.23 2.85 -4.40
CA ALA A 155 10.53 3.52 -3.14
C ALA A 155 11.96 3.16 -2.69
N PHE A 156 12.54 4.02 -1.84
CA PHE A 156 13.91 3.79 -1.36
C PHE A 156 14.08 2.48 -0.57
N TYR A 157 13.00 1.90 -0.07
CA TYR A 157 12.97 0.72 0.79
C TYR A 157 12.46 -0.56 0.10
N GLY A 158 12.00 -0.48 -1.14
CA GLY A 158 11.58 -1.68 -1.86
C GLY A 158 10.88 -1.41 -3.20
N PRO A 159 10.83 -2.42 -4.07
CA PRO A 159 10.07 -2.37 -5.31
C PRO A 159 8.57 -2.46 -5.03
N LYS A 160 7.77 -2.00 -5.98
CA LYS A 160 6.32 -1.98 -5.86
C LYS A 160 5.61 -2.35 -7.15
N LEU A 161 4.40 -2.86 -7.01
CA LEU A 161 3.43 -3.01 -8.08
C LEU A 161 2.29 -2.02 -7.86
N ASP A 162 2.14 -1.08 -8.78
CA ASP A 162 1.11 -0.06 -8.77
C ASP A 162 0.01 -0.38 -9.79
N PHE A 163 -1.24 -0.12 -9.41
CA PHE A 163 -2.39 -0.25 -10.29
C PHE A 163 -2.89 1.14 -10.67
N MET A 164 -2.71 1.46 -11.95
CA MET A 164 -3.05 2.76 -12.52
C MET A 164 -4.39 2.68 -13.23
N VAL A 165 -5.35 3.49 -12.82
CA VAL A 165 -6.67 3.59 -13.45
C VAL A 165 -6.79 4.93 -14.16
N LYS A 166 -7.49 4.96 -15.30
CA LYS A 166 -7.79 6.20 -16.02
C LYS A 166 -9.16 6.73 -15.60
N ASP A 167 -9.21 8.03 -15.30
CA ASP A 167 -10.48 8.73 -15.12
C ASP A 167 -11.18 9.00 -16.45
N ALA A 168 -12.38 9.60 -16.39
CA ALA A 168 -13.18 9.92 -17.57
C ALA A 168 -12.48 10.89 -18.55
N LEU A 169 -11.49 11.66 -18.09
CA LEU A 169 -10.69 12.57 -18.91
C LEU A 169 -9.39 11.93 -19.41
N GLY A 170 -9.16 10.64 -19.12
CA GLY A 170 -7.95 9.91 -19.50
C GLY A 170 -6.74 10.17 -18.59
N ARG A 171 -6.88 10.89 -17.50
CA ARG A 171 -5.80 11.11 -16.53
C ARG A 171 -5.56 9.82 -15.76
N ARG A 172 -4.28 9.49 -15.54
CA ARG A 172 -3.88 8.29 -14.80
C ARG A 172 -3.81 8.57 -13.29
N TRP A 173 -4.46 7.73 -12.51
CA TRP A 173 -4.44 7.77 -11.04
C TRP A 173 -3.95 6.45 -10.51
N GLN A 174 -2.94 6.50 -9.65
CA GLN A 174 -2.55 5.35 -8.84
C GLN A 174 -3.64 5.11 -7.78
N LEU A 175 -4.27 3.95 -7.85
CA LEU A 175 -5.20 3.46 -6.84
C LEU A 175 -4.50 2.45 -5.93
N GLY A 176 -4.50 1.19 -6.32
CA GLY A 176 -3.89 0.13 -5.54
C GLY A 176 -2.37 0.11 -5.61
N THR A 177 -1.74 -0.35 -4.54
CA THR A 177 -0.31 -0.64 -4.50
C THR A 177 0.00 -1.85 -3.64
N ILE A 178 1.02 -2.60 -4.04
CA ILE A 178 1.63 -3.68 -3.26
C ILE A 178 3.13 -3.41 -3.25
N GLN A 179 3.75 -3.47 -2.08
CA GLN A 179 5.15 -3.08 -1.92
C GLN A 179 5.87 -4.01 -0.96
N VAL A 180 7.05 -4.47 -1.35
CA VAL A 180 7.91 -5.29 -0.49
C VAL A 180 8.85 -4.37 0.27
N ASP A 181 9.04 -4.62 1.55
CA ASP A 181 9.86 -3.80 2.46
C ASP A 181 10.72 -4.68 3.36
N TYR A 182 12.03 -4.50 3.25
CA TYR A 182 13.03 -5.11 4.11
C TYR A 182 13.56 -4.13 5.17
N ASN A 183 13.30 -2.83 4.99
CA ASN A 183 13.88 -1.77 5.81
C ASN A 183 13.15 -1.59 7.15
N LEU A 184 11.81 -1.52 7.16
CA LEU A 184 11.07 -1.37 8.40
C LEU A 184 11.25 -2.55 9.36
N PRO A 185 11.21 -3.83 8.90
CA PRO A 185 11.52 -4.95 9.77
C PRO A 185 12.89 -4.84 10.45
N GLU A 186 13.90 -4.35 9.75
CA GLU A 186 15.23 -4.14 10.32
C GLU A 186 15.24 -2.98 11.32
N ARG A 187 14.71 -1.82 10.95
CA ARG A 187 14.68 -0.62 11.80
C ARG A 187 13.88 -0.80 13.09
N PHE A 188 12.80 -1.60 13.04
CA PHE A 188 12.01 -1.94 14.21
C PHE A 188 12.53 -3.17 14.94
N GLU A 189 13.63 -3.78 14.46
CA GLU A 189 14.21 -5.00 15.01
C GLU A 189 13.17 -6.12 15.17
N LEU A 190 12.34 -6.30 14.15
CA LEU A 190 11.32 -7.34 14.16
C LEU A 190 11.97 -8.70 13.97
N GLU A 191 11.49 -9.70 14.72
CA GLU A 191 12.06 -11.03 14.70
C GLU A 191 10.98 -12.12 14.77
N TYR A 192 11.29 -13.29 14.27
CA TYR A 192 10.59 -14.53 14.56
C TYR A 192 11.59 -15.66 14.83
N THR A 193 11.17 -16.67 15.57
CA THR A 193 11.98 -17.87 15.78
C THR A 193 11.73 -18.85 14.66
N GLY A 194 12.78 -19.23 13.93
CA GLY A 194 12.74 -20.19 12.83
C GLY A 194 12.60 -21.66 13.29
N GLU A 195 12.51 -22.56 12.33
CA GLU A 195 12.54 -24.03 12.58
C GLU A 195 13.86 -24.49 13.19
N ASP A 196 14.92 -23.75 12.92
CA ASP A 196 16.29 -23.94 13.44
C ASP A 196 16.47 -23.39 14.86
N ASN A 197 15.40 -22.90 15.51
CA ASN A 197 15.41 -22.20 16.79
C ASN A 197 16.29 -20.93 16.82
N GLN A 198 16.65 -20.38 15.65
CA GLN A 198 17.37 -19.10 15.56
C GLN A 198 16.40 -17.95 15.29
N LYS A 199 16.89 -16.73 15.56
CA LYS A 199 16.14 -15.50 15.26
C LYS A 199 16.35 -15.11 13.80
N HIS A 200 15.25 -14.87 13.12
CA HIS A 200 15.20 -14.43 11.73
C HIS A 200 14.43 -13.13 11.59
N ARG A 201 14.76 -12.35 10.54
CA ARG A 201 14.05 -11.13 10.18
C ARG A 201 12.88 -11.45 9.26
N PRO A 202 11.65 -11.02 9.54
CA PRO A 202 10.55 -11.14 8.58
C PRO A 202 10.71 -10.17 7.42
N VAL A 203 10.08 -10.47 6.30
CA VAL A 203 9.83 -9.54 5.21
C VAL A 203 8.48 -8.89 5.46
N MET A 204 8.34 -7.61 5.15
CA MET A 204 7.08 -6.88 5.25
C MET A 204 6.52 -6.59 3.86
N ILE A 205 5.23 -6.80 3.68
CA ILE A 205 4.51 -6.40 2.47
C ILE A 205 3.47 -5.37 2.87
N HIS A 206 3.53 -4.21 2.26
CA HIS A 206 2.50 -3.18 2.37
C HIS A 206 1.49 -3.39 1.26
N ARG A 207 0.20 -3.27 1.56
CA ARG A 207 -0.83 -3.31 0.53
C ARG A 207 -1.95 -2.34 0.84
N ALA A 208 -2.41 -1.64 -0.16
CA ALA A 208 -3.58 -0.79 -0.12
C ALA A 208 -4.33 -0.94 -1.45
N PRO A 209 -5.30 -1.87 -1.58
CA PRO A 209 -6.06 -2.11 -2.80
C PRO A 209 -6.80 -0.89 -3.34
N PHE A 210 -7.42 -0.09 -2.47
CA PHE A 210 -8.05 1.17 -2.84
C PHE A 210 -7.08 2.35 -2.83
N GLY A 211 -6.04 2.27 -1.99
CA GLY A 211 -5.15 3.40 -1.69
C GLY A 211 -5.83 4.42 -0.79
N SER A 212 -5.94 5.68 -1.22
CA SER A 212 -6.77 6.67 -0.55
C SER A 212 -8.24 6.45 -0.90
N MET A 213 -9.09 6.25 0.12
CA MET A 213 -10.55 6.08 -0.07
C MET A 213 -11.18 7.30 -0.73
N GLU A 214 -10.71 8.51 -0.40
CA GLU A 214 -11.18 9.75 -0.99
C GLU A 214 -10.89 9.80 -2.49
N ARG A 215 -9.65 9.45 -2.90
CA ARG A 215 -9.27 9.36 -4.32
C ARG A 215 -10.05 8.27 -5.03
N PHE A 216 -10.17 7.11 -4.40
CA PHE A 216 -10.90 5.98 -4.97
C PHE A 216 -12.36 6.34 -5.24
N VAL A 217 -13.04 6.97 -4.28
CA VAL A 217 -14.43 7.42 -4.43
C VAL A 217 -14.55 8.46 -5.55
N ALA A 218 -13.63 9.43 -5.63
CA ALA A 218 -13.63 10.41 -6.70
C ALA A 218 -13.53 9.76 -8.10
N VAL A 219 -12.56 8.85 -8.26
CA VAL A 219 -12.37 8.12 -9.53
C VAL A 219 -13.57 7.24 -9.85
N LEU A 220 -14.15 6.58 -8.84
CA LEU A 220 -15.34 5.74 -9.00
C LEU A 220 -16.57 6.55 -9.44
N ILE A 221 -16.80 7.72 -8.85
CA ILE A 221 -17.90 8.62 -9.26
C ILE A 221 -17.74 9.03 -10.73
N GLU A 222 -16.53 9.39 -11.15
CA GLU A 222 -16.23 9.74 -12.54
C GLU A 222 -16.39 8.52 -13.48
N HIS A 223 -15.88 7.36 -13.06
CA HIS A 223 -15.94 6.11 -13.83
C HIS A 223 -17.40 5.69 -14.12
N THR A 224 -18.26 5.78 -13.13
CA THR A 224 -19.68 5.40 -13.23
C THR A 224 -20.58 6.53 -13.75
N ALA A 225 -20.05 7.75 -13.89
CA ALA A 225 -20.84 8.98 -14.11
C ALA A 225 -21.99 9.14 -13.08
N GLY A 226 -21.74 8.72 -11.84
CA GLY A 226 -22.71 8.70 -10.75
C GLY A 226 -23.76 7.58 -10.82
N LYS A 227 -23.69 6.71 -11.81
CA LYS A 227 -24.59 5.55 -11.97
C LYS A 227 -23.99 4.33 -11.30
N PHE A 228 -24.08 4.27 -9.99
CA PHE A 228 -23.55 3.16 -9.20
C PHE A 228 -24.36 1.87 -9.39
N PRO A 229 -23.73 0.69 -9.21
CA PRO A 229 -24.48 -0.54 -9.03
C PRO A 229 -25.41 -0.44 -7.81
N LEU A 230 -26.55 -1.15 -7.86
CA LEU A 230 -27.60 -1.04 -6.84
C LEU A 230 -27.08 -1.17 -5.39
N TRP A 231 -26.19 -2.12 -5.16
CA TRP A 231 -25.62 -2.39 -3.84
C TRP A 231 -24.74 -1.24 -3.28
N LEU A 232 -24.28 -0.34 -4.15
CA LEU A 232 -23.44 0.81 -3.77
C LEU A 232 -24.20 2.15 -3.84
N THR A 233 -25.41 2.16 -4.43
CA THR A 233 -26.21 3.36 -4.57
C THR A 233 -26.75 3.78 -3.21
N PRO A 234 -26.57 5.07 -2.78
CA PRO A 234 -27.10 5.55 -1.50
C PRO A 234 -28.63 5.42 -1.40
N ASP A 235 -29.33 5.83 -2.45
CA ASP A 235 -30.80 5.71 -2.56
C ASP A 235 -31.16 4.51 -3.43
N GLN A 236 -31.43 3.36 -2.82
CA GLN A 236 -31.69 2.10 -3.52
C GLN A 236 -33.11 1.96 -4.06
N ALA A 237 -34.06 2.72 -3.51
CA ALA A 237 -35.44 2.73 -3.94
C ALA A 237 -36.10 4.09 -3.71
N VAL A 238 -36.92 4.51 -4.64
CA VAL A 238 -37.72 5.76 -4.55
C VAL A 238 -39.17 5.41 -4.82
N VAL A 239 -40.08 5.88 -3.96
CA VAL A 239 -41.52 5.76 -4.17
C VAL A 239 -42.03 7.05 -4.80
N LEU A 240 -42.62 6.92 -6.00
CA LEU A 240 -43.27 8.02 -6.71
C LEU A 240 -44.79 7.90 -6.49
N PRO A 241 -45.41 8.72 -5.62
CA PRO A 241 -46.87 8.73 -5.49
C PRO A 241 -47.49 9.35 -6.76
N ILE A 242 -48.64 8.80 -7.18
CA ILE A 242 -49.44 9.28 -8.30
C ILE A 242 -50.59 10.11 -7.75
#